data_38d25a7e4519b85a468f473a635bcc7f
#
_entry.id   38d25a7e4519b85a468f473a635bcc7f
#
_cell.length_a   1.000
_cell.length_b   1.000
_cell.length_c   1.000
_cell.angle_alpha   90.00
_cell.angle_beta   90.00
_cell.angle_gamma   90.00
#
_symmetry.space_group_name_H-M   'P 1'
#
loop_
_entity.id
_entity.type
_entity.pdbx_description
1 polymer ?
#
loop_
_entity_poly.entity_id
_entity_poly.type
_entity_poly.pdbx_seq_one_letter_code
_entity_poly.pdbx_strand_id
1 'polypeptide(L)'
;MEWVAALQGKVIGLDSTPLIYFIEESPAYLETVRPFFEALDRAECSAVTSVVTLLEVLVHPLRHNDQKLAEHYRDILLNSEGLTTVLLSQEIAEKAAQLRAASNLRTPDAIQIATALHEGASFFLTNDTRLPSIPGLTILVLDALKAGSHSPG
;
A
#
# COMPACT_ATOMS: atom_id res chain seq x y z
N MET A 1 5.26 -14.83 -8.67
CA MET A 1 4.71 -13.95 -9.72
C MET A 1 5.77 -13.00 -10.22
N GLU A 2 5.75 -12.76 -11.50
CA GLU A 2 6.80 -11.97 -12.15
C GLU A 2 6.91 -10.54 -11.64
N TRP A 3 5.76 -9.90 -11.37
CA TRP A 3 5.78 -8.52 -10.88
C TRP A 3 6.43 -8.42 -9.49
N VAL A 4 6.29 -9.44 -8.66
CA VAL A 4 6.89 -9.45 -7.33
C VAL A 4 8.42 -9.59 -7.43
N ALA A 5 8.90 -10.37 -8.39
CA ALA A 5 10.34 -10.53 -8.61
C ALA A 5 11.03 -9.19 -8.94
N ALA A 6 10.32 -8.28 -9.61
CA ALA A 6 10.84 -6.95 -9.92
C ALA A 6 11.01 -6.07 -8.68
N LEU A 7 10.42 -6.44 -7.56
CA LEU A 7 10.48 -5.67 -6.32
C LEU A 7 11.67 -6.03 -5.42
N GLN A 8 12.46 -7.03 -5.81
CA GLN A 8 13.59 -7.52 -5.03
C GLN A 8 14.50 -6.37 -4.61
N GLY A 9 14.73 -6.23 -3.32
CA GLY A 9 15.60 -5.18 -2.75
C GLY A 9 15.01 -3.78 -2.79
N LYS A 10 13.74 -3.63 -3.17
CA LYS A 10 13.11 -2.32 -3.32
C LYS A 10 12.23 -1.97 -2.11
N VAL A 11 11.92 -0.68 -1.99
CA VAL A 11 10.94 -0.16 -1.04
C VAL A 11 9.66 0.14 -1.81
N ILE A 12 8.55 -0.38 -1.30
CA ILE A 12 7.23 -0.26 -1.95
C ILE A 12 6.31 0.52 -1.02
N GLY A 13 5.73 1.61 -1.53
CA GLY A 13 4.63 2.28 -0.85
C GLY A 13 3.38 1.41 -0.95
N LEU A 14 2.67 1.24 0.16
CA LEU A 14 1.49 0.38 0.22
C LEU A 14 0.25 1.21 0.53
N ASP A 15 -0.73 1.16 -0.38
CA ASP A 15 -2.05 1.74 -0.14
C ASP A 15 -2.85 0.82 0.80
N SER A 16 -3.95 1.32 1.36
CA SER A 16 -4.78 0.54 2.29
C SER A 16 -5.47 -0.64 1.61
N THR A 17 -5.91 -0.49 0.37
CA THR A 17 -6.70 -1.52 -0.34
C THR A 17 -5.98 -2.87 -0.50
N PRO A 18 -4.72 -2.92 -0.96
CA PRO A 18 -4.01 -4.20 -1.04
C PRO A 18 -3.88 -4.90 0.32
N LEU A 19 -3.68 -4.13 1.39
CA LEU A 19 -3.61 -4.68 2.74
C LEU A 19 -4.95 -5.29 3.16
N ILE A 20 -6.04 -4.59 2.88
CA ILE A 20 -7.39 -5.09 3.18
C ILE A 20 -7.64 -6.40 2.43
N TYR A 21 -7.29 -6.46 1.15
CA TYR A 21 -7.47 -7.67 0.35
C TYR A 21 -6.72 -8.86 0.93
N PHE A 22 -5.53 -8.63 1.45
CA PHE A 22 -4.72 -9.69 2.04
C PHE A 22 -5.29 -10.14 3.38
N ILE A 23 -5.52 -9.21 4.30
CA ILE A 23 -5.96 -9.53 5.67
C ILE A 23 -7.36 -10.12 5.69
N GLU A 24 -8.27 -9.59 4.87
CA GLU A 24 -9.65 -10.08 4.82
C GLU A 24 -9.87 -11.16 3.76
N GLU A 25 -8.79 -11.64 3.16
CA GLU A 25 -8.79 -12.76 2.22
C GLU A 25 -9.78 -12.57 1.08
N SER A 26 -9.66 -11.44 0.37
CA SER A 26 -10.54 -11.13 -0.75
C SER A 26 -10.51 -12.25 -1.81
N PRO A 27 -11.66 -12.88 -2.12
CA PRO A 27 -11.67 -13.94 -3.13
C PRO A 27 -11.14 -13.49 -4.50
N ALA A 28 -11.34 -12.24 -4.85
CA ALA A 28 -10.92 -11.72 -6.15
C ALA A 28 -9.43 -11.38 -6.22
N TYR A 29 -8.80 -11.03 -5.08
CA TYR A 29 -7.45 -10.45 -5.11
C TYR A 29 -6.42 -11.19 -4.24
N LEU A 30 -6.83 -12.11 -3.38
CA LEU A 30 -5.89 -12.76 -2.45
C LEU A 30 -4.73 -13.43 -3.19
N GLU A 31 -5.00 -14.13 -4.27
CA GLU A 31 -3.96 -14.83 -5.04
C GLU A 31 -2.97 -13.86 -5.68
N THR A 32 -3.43 -12.65 -6.02
CA THR A 32 -2.55 -11.62 -6.60
C THR A 32 -1.67 -10.94 -5.54
N VAL A 33 -2.22 -10.66 -4.35
CA VAL A 33 -1.47 -9.93 -3.31
C VAL A 33 -0.62 -10.84 -2.43
N ARG A 34 -0.99 -12.10 -2.25
CA ARG A 34 -0.30 -13.04 -1.36
C ARG A 34 1.21 -13.11 -1.61
N PRO A 35 1.68 -13.28 -2.86
CA PRO A 35 3.12 -13.35 -3.13
C PRO A 35 3.90 -12.12 -2.66
N PHE A 36 3.27 -10.94 -2.72
CA PHE A 36 3.89 -9.71 -2.23
C PHE A 36 4.11 -9.76 -0.71
N PHE A 37 3.07 -10.14 0.04
CA PHE A 37 3.18 -10.23 1.50
C PHE A 37 4.13 -11.34 1.94
N GLU A 38 4.19 -12.44 1.18
CA GLU A 38 5.18 -13.50 1.43
C GLU A 38 6.61 -12.98 1.19
N ALA A 39 6.80 -12.16 0.16
CA ALA A 39 8.10 -11.54 -0.12
C ALA A 39 8.53 -10.59 1.01
N LEU A 40 7.58 -9.85 1.59
CA LEU A 40 7.86 -9.01 2.75
C LEU A 40 8.31 -9.87 3.95
N ASP A 41 7.62 -10.97 4.21
CA ASP A 41 7.96 -11.87 5.32
C ASP A 41 9.36 -12.47 5.16
N ARG A 42 9.77 -12.72 3.92
CA ARG A 42 11.10 -13.27 3.61
C ARG A 42 12.17 -12.19 3.47
N ALA A 43 11.83 -10.93 3.75
CA ALA A 43 12.74 -9.78 3.61
C ALA A 43 13.32 -9.62 2.21
N GLU A 44 12.60 -10.05 1.18
CA GLU A 44 13.00 -9.88 -0.23
C GLU A 44 12.79 -8.45 -0.70
N CYS A 45 11.84 -7.76 -0.09
CA CYS A 45 11.59 -6.34 -0.28
C CYS A 45 11.04 -5.76 1.01
N SER A 46 10.81 -4.45 1.07
CA SER A 46 10.20 -3.82 2.22
C SER A 46 9.08 -2.88 1.78
N ALA A 47 8.14 -2.61 2.68
CA ALA A 47 7.01 -1.74 2.40
C ALA A 47 6.91 -0.62 3.43
N VAL A 48 6.39 0.51 2.99
CA VAL A 48 6.07 1.65 3.86
C VAL A 48 4.63 2.07 3.60
N THR A 49 3.95 2.48 4.63
CA THR A 49 2.60 3.03 4.52
C THR A 49 2.44 4.18 5.51
N SER A 50 1.43 5.01 5.31
CA SER A 50 1.14 6.11 6.23
C SER A 50 0.32 5.62 7.41
N VAL A 51 0.44 6.32 8.55
CA VAL A 51 -0.45 6.13 9.69
C VAL A 51 -1.93 6.34 9.30
N VAL A 52 -2.19 7.05 8.20
CA VAL A 52 -3.54 7.19 7.63
C VAL A 52 -4.12 5.83 7.25
N THR A 53 -3.29 4.88 6.80
CA THR A 53 -3.74 3.53 6.53
C THR A 53 -4.31 2.86 7.79
N LEU A 54 -3.64 3.05 8.92
CA LEU A 54 -4.13 2.52 10.21
C LEU A 54 -5.53 3.06 10.52
N LEU A 55 -5.71 4.38 10.34
CA LEU A 55 -7.02 4.99 10.54
C LEU A 55 -8.07 4.37 9.61
N GLU A 56 -7.75 4.30 8.33
CA GLU A 56 -8.71 3.83 7.31
C GLU A 56 -9.14 2.38 7.53
N VAL A 57 -8.19 1.49 7.83
CA VAL A 57 -8.51 0.07 7.97
C VAL A 57 -9.21 -0.27 9.28
N LEU A 58 -9.10 0.58 10.30
CA LEU A 58 -9.75 0.34 11.59
C LEU A 58 -11.22 0.78 11.62
N VAL A 59 -11.66 1.64 10.72
CA VAL A 59 -13.03 2.16 10.73
C VAL A 59 -14.06 1.03 10.67
N HIS A 60 -13.92 0.12 9.71
CA HIS A 60 -14.88 -0.96 9.51
C HIS A 60 -14.94 -1.94 10.69
N PRO A 61 -13.82 -2.52 11.15
CA PRO A 61 -13.88 -3.42 12.30
C PRO A 61 -14.36 -2.76 13.57
N LEU A 62 -13.99 -1.50 13.83
CA LEU A 62 -14.46 -0.80 15.02
C LEU A 62 -15.96 -0.50 14.96
N ARG A 63 -16.46 -0.15 13.77
CA ARG A 63 -17.89 0.10 13.55
C ARG A 63 -18.73 -1.14 13.80
N HIS A 64 -18.18 -2.32 13.53
CA HIS A 64 -18.87 -3.61 13.66
C HIS A 64 -18.49 -4.38 14.93
N ASN A 65 -17.74 -3.76 15.86
CA ASN A 65 -17.25 -4.40 17.08
C ASN A 65 -16.45 -5.68 16.83
N ASP A 66 -15.75 -5.72 15.70
CA ASP A 66 -14.88 -6.86 15.37
C ASP A 66 -13.48 -6.61 15.93
N GLN A 67 -13.29 -6.94 17.20
CA GLN A 67 -12.04 -6.70 17.91
C GLN A 67 -10.89 -7.54 17.37
N LYS A 68 -11.16 -8.76 16.93
CA LYS A 68 -10.15 -9.64 16.36
C LYS A 68 -9.56 -9.05 15.09
N LEU A 69 -10.41 -8.58 14.20
CA LEU A 69 -9.96 -7.97 12.95
C LEU A 69 -9.19 -6.68 13.22
N ALA A 70 -9.69 -5.84 14.15
CA ALA A 70 -9.00 -4.61 14.52
C ALA A 70 -7.59 -4.90 15.06
N GLU A 71 -7.45 -5.91 15.93
CA GLU A 71 -6.14 -6.29 16.47
C GLU A 71 -5.22 -6.85 15.39
N HIS A 72 -5.77 -7.60 14.45
CA HIS A 72 -4.99 -8.15 13.34
C HIS A 72 -4.39 -7.02 12.50
N TYR A 73 -5.19 -5.99 12.18
CA TYR A 73 -4.69 -4.82 11.46
C TYR A 73 -3.61 -4.08 12.24
N ARG A 74 -3.83 -3.86 13.54
CA ARG A 74 -2.83 -3.18 14.38
C ARG A 74 -1.52 -3.95 14.41
N ASP A 75 -1.60 -5.26 14.56
CA ASP A 75 -0.42 -6.11 14.64
C ASP A 75 0.39 -6.05 13.33
N ILE A 76 -0.28 -6.20 12.20
CA ILE A 76 0.40 -6.14 10.90
C ILE A 76 1.04 -4.77 10.66
N LEU A 77 0.32 -3.69 10.96
CA LEU A 77 0.80 -2.34 10.68
C LEU A 77 1.87 -1.85 11.66
N LEU A 78 1.80 -2.28 12.93
CA LEU A 78 2.66 -1.71 13.96
C LEU A 78 3.77 -2.66 14.42
N ASN A 79 3.66 -3.96 14.13
CA ASN A 79 4.60 -4.95 14.65
C ASN A 79 5.29 -5.82 13.58
N SER A 80 5.06 -5.56 12.29
CA SER A 80 5.72 -6.32 11.22
C SER A 80 7.10 -5.77 10.93
N GLU A 81 8.07 -6.63 10.72
CA GLU A 81 9.44 -6.21 10.39
C GLU A 81 9.55 -5.67 8.97
N GLY A 82 8.81 -6.24 8.03
CA GLY A 82 8.89 -5.86 6.61
C GLY A 82 8.03 -4.67 6.21
N LEU A 83 7.17 -4.18 7.10
CA LEU A 83 6.24 -3.08 6.82
C LEU A 83 6.38 -2.01 7.90
N THR A 84 6.72 -0.78 7.47
CA THR A 84 6.86 0.36 8.37
C THR A 84 5.67 1.29 8.19
N THR A 85 4.99 1.61 9.29
CA THR A 85 3.91 2.59 9.33
C THR A 85 4.50 3.93 9.77
N VAL A 86 4.43 4.93 8.88
CA VAL A 86 5.12 6.20 9.00
C VAL A 86 4.16 7.27 9.52
N LEU A 87 4.57 8.00 10.55
CA LEU A 87 3.78 9.11 11.07
C LEU A 87 3.70 10.25 10.06
N LEU A 88 2.58 10.96 10.08
CA LEU A 88 2.39 12.13 9.24
C LEU A 88 3.23 13.29 9.79
N SER A 89 4.35 13.56 9.15
CA SER A 89 5.24 14.67 9.52
C SER A 89 4.85 15.95 8.77
N GLN A 90 5.43 17.07 9.20
CA GLN A 90 5.27 18.33 8.50
C GLN A 90 5.78 18.22 7.06
N GLU A 91 6.93 17.59 6.85
CA GLU A 91 7.51 17.42 5.51
C GLU A 91 6.59 16.62 4.59
N ILE A 92 6.00 15.54 5.11
CA ILE A 92 5.07 14.73 4.32
C ILE A 92 3.79 15.54 4.03
N ALA A 93 3.30 16.29 5.01
CA ALA A 93 2.11 17.12 4.81
C ALA A 93 2.33 18.19 3.73
N GLU A 94 3.48 18.84 3.73
CA GLU A 94 3.79 19.85 2.71
C GLU A 94 3.94 19.21 1.32
N LYS A 95 4.57 18.04 1.23
CA LYS A 95 4.67 17.32 -0.04
C LYS A 95 3.29 16.90 -0.54
N ALA A 96 2.42 16.42 0.35
CA ALA A 96 1.05 16.06 -0.01
C ALA A 96 0.29 17.28 -0.54
N ALA A 97 0.48 18.45 0.07
CA ALA A 97 -0.12 19.70 -0.40
C ALA A 97 0.34 20.06 -1.82
N GLN A 98 1.64 19.89 -2.10
CA GLN A 98 2.18 20.14 -3.45
C GLN A 98 1.56 19.18 -4.47
N LEU A 99 1.42 17.91 -4.11
CA LEU A 99 0.81 16.91 -4.99
C LEU A 99 -0.65 17.25 -5.29
N ARG A 100 -1.40 17.70 -4.30
CA ARG A 100 -2.79 18.10 -4.49
C ARG A 100 -2.92 19.38 -5.32
N ALA A 101 -1.99 20.31 -5.15
CA ALA A 101 -1.98 21.55 -5.93
C ALA A 101 -1.72 21.28 -7.41
N ALA A 102 -0.98 20.23 -7.73
CA ALA A 102 -0.60 19.89 -9.10
C ALA A 102 -1.56 18.87 -9.76
N SER A 103 -2.45 18.24 -9.00
CA SER A 103 -3.33 17.17 -9.51
C SER A 103 -4.61 17.08 -8.68
N ASN A 104 -5.55 16.22 -9.11
CA ASN A 104 -6.84 16.04 -8.45
C ASN A 104 -6.83 14.94 -7.39
N LEU A 105 -5.71 14.75 -6.70
CA LEU A 105 -5.62 13.76 -5.63
C LEU A 105 -6.47 14.18 -4.43
N ARG A 106 -7.14 13.20 -3.82
CA ARG A 106 -7.79 13.39 -2.53
C ARG A 106 -6.71 13.42 -1.44
N THR A 107 -7.03 14.02 -0.30
CA THR A 107 -6.08 14.16 0.81
C THR A 107 -5.46 12.83 1.25
N PRO A 108 -6.23 11.75 1.49
CA PRO A 108 -5.60 10.48 1.89
C PRO A 108 -4.63 9.92 0.85
N ASP A 109 -4.99 10.01 -0.43
CA ASP A 109 -4.14 9.51 -1.51
C ASP A 109 -2.85 10.31 -1.62
N ALA A 110 -2.95 11.64 -1.48
CA ALA A 110 -1.78 12.52 -1.51
C ALA A 110 -0.83 12.22 -0.35
N ILE A 111 -1.36 11.96 0.84
CA ILE A 111 -0.55 11.61 2.00
C ILE A 111 0.16 10.27 1.78
N GLN A 112 -0.53 9.27 1.24
CA GLN A 112 0.07 7.96 0.96
C GLN A 112 1.23 8.08 -0.04
N ILE A 113 1.00 8.81 -1.13
CA ILE A 113 2.03 8.99 -2.16
C ILE A 113 3.20 9.81 -1.61
N ALA A 114 2.91 10.88 -0.87
CA ALA A 114 3.96 11.70 -0.24
C ALA A 114 4.80 10.88 0.74
N THR A 115 4.17 10.00 1.50
CA THR A 115 4.86 9.09 2.42
C THR A 115 5.79 8.15 1.66
N ALA A 116 5.29 7.54 0.58
CA ALA A 116 6.09 6.64 -0.25
C ALA A 116 7.32 7.37 -0.80
N LEU A 117 7.15 8.56 -1.34
CA LEU A 117 8.26 9.37 -1.87
C LEU A 117 9.26 9.75 -0.78
N HIS A 118 8.77 10.16 0.39
CA HIS A 118 9.62 10.56 1.52
C HIS A 118 10.50 9.42 2.00
N GLU A 119 9.97 8.20 1.99
CA GLU A 119 10.69 7.01 2.45
C GLU A 119 11.52 6.34 1.36
N GLY A 120 11.63 6.95 0.20
CA GLY A 120 12.47 6.43 -0.89
C GLY A 120 11.88 5.26 -1.65
N ALA A 121 10.56 5.11 -1.66
CA ALA A 121 9.91 4.05 -2.40
C ALA A 121 10.09 4.24 -3.91
N SER A 122 10.31 3.13 -4.61
CA SER A 122 10.38 3.09 -6.08
C SER A 122 9.03 2.73 -6.70
N PHE A 123 8.18 2.06 -5.93
CA PHE A 123 6.88 1.56 -6.37
C PHE A 123 5.79 1.94 -5.38
N PHE A 124 4.56 2.06 -5.87
CA PHE A 124 3.39 2.26 -5.03
C PHE A 124 2.31 1.26 -5.44
N LEU A 125 1.95 0.37 -4.52
CA LEU A 125 0.98 -0.70 -4.77
C LEU A 125 -0.42 -0.25 -4.32
N THR A 126 -1.37 -0.26 -5.26
CA THR A 126 -2.73 0.25 -5.08
C THR A 126 -3.71 -0.56 -5.93
N ASN A 127 -4.99 -0.27 -5.81
CA ASN A 127 -5.97 -0.70 -6.80
C ASN A 127 -6.80 0.47 -7.33
N ASP A 128 -6.33 1.70 -7.14
CA ASP A 128 -6.98 2.88 -7.69
C ASP A 128 -6.40 3.20 -9.07
N THR A 129 -7.21 3.03 -10.11
CA THR A 129 -6.82 3.27 -11.50
C THR A 129 -6.79 4.76 -11.87
N ARG A 130 -7.25 5.64 -10.97
CA ARG A 130 -7.39 7.08 -11.24
C ARG A 130 -6.19 7.90 -10.78
N LEU A 131 -5.19 7.28 -10.15
CA LEU A 131 -4.02 8.00 -9.66
C LEU A 131 -3.22 8.58 -10.83
N PRO A 132 -2.75 9.84 -10.71
CA PRO A 132 -1.93 10.44 -11.76
C PRO A 132 -0.55 9.82 -11.81
N SER A 133 0.14 10.04 -12.93
CA SER A 133 1.55 9.68 -13.03
C SER A 133 2.37 10.54 -12.07
N ILE A 134 3.26 9.91 -11.31
CA ILE A 134 4.10 10.60 -10.32
C ILE A 134 5.56 10.37 -10.72
N PRO A 135 6.32 11.46 -10.97
CA PRO A 135 7.74 11.31 -11.29
C PRO A 135 8.50 10.58 -10.18
N GLY A 136 9.30 9.60 -10.56
CA GLY A 136 10.11 8.84 -9.62
C GLY A 136 9.39 7.73 -8.88
N LEU A 137 8.11 7.50 -9.17
CA LEU A 137 7.32 6.47 -8.50
C LEU A 137 6.52 5.68 -9.54
N THR A 138 6.75 4.37 -9.58
CA THR A 138 5.99 3.48 -10.46
C THR A 138 4.73 3.00 -9.74
N ILE A 139 3.57 3.34 -10.29
CA ILE A 139 2.28 2.94 -9.72
C ILE A 139 1.96 1.52 -10.22
N LEU A 140 1.75 0.60 -9.28
CA LEU A 140 1.35 -0.78 -9.57
C LEU A 140 -0.12 -0.93 -9.17
N VAL A 141 -0.98 -1.19 -10.16
CA VAL A 141 -2.41 -1.34 -9.94
C VAL A 141 -2.76 -2.82 -9.97
N LEU A 142 -3.38 -3.33 -8.91
CA LEU A 142 -3.67 -4.76 -8.76
C LEU A 142 -4.51 -5.32 -9.90
N ASP A 143 -5.50 -4.60 -10.37
CA ASP A 143 -6.33 -5.08 -11.50
C ASP A 143 -5.47 -5.31 -12.75
N ALA A 144 -4.51 -4.45 -13.02
CA ALA A 144 -3.60 -4.62 -14.15
C ALA A 144 -2.64 -5.79 -13.93
N LEU A 145 -2.16 -5.96 -12.71
CA LEU A 145 -1.26 -7.08 -12.35
C LEU A 145 -1.99 -8.42 -12.44
N LYS A 146 -3.24 -8.47 -11.97
CA LYS A 146 -4.08 -9.65 -12.05
C LYS A 146 -4.34 -10.04 -13.51
N ALA A 147 -4.68 -9.08 -14.36
CA ALA A 147 -4.89 -9.29 -15.78
C ALA A 147 -3.60 -9.77 -16.46
N GLY A 148 -2.45 -9.13 -16.12
CA GLY A 148 -1.15 -9.52 -16.65
C GLY A 148 -0.74 -10.94 -16.27
N SER A 149 -1.04 -11.37 -15.03
CA SER A 149 -0.73 -12.71 -14.55
C SER A 149 -1.56 -13.79 -15.24
N HIS A 150 -2.67 -13.44 -15.87
CA HIS A 150 -3.53 -14.36 -16.62
C HIS A 150 -3.26 -14.31 -18.13
N SER A 151 -2.40 -13.44 -18.58
CA SER A 151 -2.03 -13.41 -20.00
C SER A 151 -1.27 -14.66 -20.37
N PRO A 152 -1.61 -15.31 -21.49
CA PRO A 152 -0.80 -16.41 -22.00
C PRO A 152 0.55 -15.82 -22.40
N GLY A 153 1.55 -16.20 -21.66
CA GLY A 153 2.90 -15.67 -21.83
C GLY A 153 3.51 -16.07 -23.13
#